data_3084e3b3a1ff42fe6671ceb526f5265a
#
_entry.id   3084e3b3a1ff42fe6671ceb526f5265a
#
_cell.length_a   1.000
_cell.length_b   1.000
_cell.length_c   1.000
_cell.angle_alpha   90.00
_cell.angle_beta   90.00
_cell.angle_gamma   90.00
#
_symmetry.space_group_name_H-M   'P 1'
#
loop_
_entity.id
_entity.type
_entity.pdbx_description
1 polymer ?
#
loop_
_entity_poly.entity_id
_entity_poly.type
_entity_poly.pdbx_seq_one_letter_code
_entity_poly.pdbx_strand_id
1 'polypeptide(L)'
;MPQIHLRAEEGDYAPLVLLPGDPNRATLVASLFDGGLENARRVNDHRGMFGYTGTYQGQPVSVQTTGMGTPSLSIVVEELLRLGAKRLVRVGTCGGIGRGIHTGDLVVATAAAPVDGSTFTYLHGDAYAPAADFELTRALVDTATARGVKPFIGPVATVDVFYNPDADYVTKWRSRGILAFEMEAAALFTLASRASAAGDDVRAACILTVSDTLAEEETSEQTYLSLEDLELATDRMIEVALEAGAKV
;
A
#
# COMPACT_ATOMS: atom_id res chain seq x y z
N MET A 1 -19.53 18.05 6.14
CA MET A 1 -18.40 19.05 6.19
C MET A 1 -17.14 18.37 5.71
N PRO A 2 -16.37 19.01 4.85
CA PRO A 2 -15.13 18.43 4.36
C PRO A 2 -14.17 18.09 5.52
N GLN A 3 -13.34 17.07 5.30
CA GLN A 3 -12.31 16.70 6.26
C GLN A 3 -11.19 17.76 6.27
N ILE A 4 -10.27 17.68 7.24
CA ILE A 4 -9.23 18.71 7.40
C ILE A 4 -8.15 18.60 6.32
N HIS A 5 -7.70 17.37 6.03
CA HIS A 5 -6.60 17.11 5.09
C HIS A 5 -7.12 16.64 3.73
N LEU A 6 -8.12 15.77 3.72
CA LEU A 6 -8.89 15.44 2.52
C LEU A 6 -10.07 16.39 2.44
N ARG A 7 -9.93 17.43 1.62
CA ARG A 7 -10.98 18.46 1.47
C ARG A 7 -12.15 17.95 0.61
N ALA A 8 -12.65 16.78 0.98
CA ALA A 8 -13.71 16.05 0.34
C ALA A 8 -14.87 15.82 1.31
N GLU A 9 -16.03 15.52 0.78
CA GLU A 9 -17.26 15.23 1.52
C GLU A 9 -17.66 13.75 1.37
N GLU A 10 -18.56 13.30 2.22
CA GLU A 10 -19.12 11.95 2.13
C GLU A 10 -19.71 11.70 0.74
N GLY A 11 -19.36 10.58 0.13
CA GLY A 11 -19.72 10.21 -1.24
C GLY A 11 -18.75 10.72 -2.33
N ASP A 12 -17.73 11.49 -1.98
CA ASP A 12 -16.69 11.87 -2.94
C ASP A 12 -15.74 10.72 -3.27
N TYR A 13 -15.52 9.80 -2.32
CA TYR A 13 -14.73 8.60 -2.54
C TYR A 13 -15.60 7.36 -2.74
N ALA A 14 -15.16 6.47 -3.61
CA ALA A 14 -15.74 5.15 -3.77
C ALA A 14 -15.41 4.25 -2.55
N PRO A 15 -16.16 3.17 -2.33
CA PRO A 15 -15.82 2.19 -1.29
C PRO A 15 -14.43 1.56 -1.46
N LEU A 16 -13.99 1.32 -2.69
CA LEU A 16 -12.63 0.86 -3.03
C LEU A 16 -11.71 2.05 -3.22
N VAL A 17 -10.61 2.12 -2.44
CA VAL A 17 -9.60 3.16 -2.56
C VAL A 17 -8.21 2.53 -2.65
N LEU A 18 -7.49 2.84 -3.73
CA LEU A 18 -6.07 2.52 -3.87
C LEU A 18 -5.23 3.61 -3.18
N LEU A 19 -4.18 3.20 -2.48
CA LEU A 19 -3.38 4.06 -1.60
C LEU A 19 -1.89 4.05 -2.00
N PRO A 20 -1.48 4.82 -3.02
CA PRO A 20 -0.08 5.09 -3.31
C PRO A 20 0.50 6.14 -2.35
N GLY A 21 1.80 6.05 -2.06
CA GLY A 21 2.52 7.11 -1.34
C GLY A 21 2.80 8.35 -2.20
N ASP A 22 3.03 8.15 -3.49
CA ASP A 22 3.42 9.17 -4.46
C ASP A 22 2.20 9.78 -5.18
N PRO A 23 2.07 11.14 -5.23
CA PRO A 23 0.99 11.81 -5.94
C PRO A 23 1.01 11.56 -7.45
N ASN A 24 2.18 11.39 -8.07
CA ASN A 24 2.28 11.06 -9.49
C ASN A 24 1.71 9.66 -9.76
N ARG A 25 1.95 8.71 -8.85
CA ARG A 25 1.35 7.38 -8.94
C ARG A 25 -0.17 7.43 -8.76
N ALA A 26 -0.70 8.32 -7.93
CA ALA A 26 -2.15 8.52 -7.85
C ALA A 26 -2.73 9.00 -9.19
N THR A 27 -2.04 9.91 -9.89
CA THR A 27 -2.43 10.36 -11.23
C THR A 27 -2.33 9.24 -12.26
N LEU A 28 -1.29 8.40 -12.18
CA LEU A 28 -1.13 7.22 -13.03
C LEU A 28 -2.27 6.22 -12.82
N VAL A 29 -2.62 5.90 -11.58
CA VAL A 29 -3.79 5.05 -11.28
C VAL A 29 -5.07 5.61 -11.89
N ALA A 30 -5.30 6.92 -11.74
CA ALA A 30 -6.48 7.59 -12.29
C ALA A 30 -6.52 7.56 -13.83
N SER A 31 -5.36 7.55 -14.50
CA SER A 31 -5.30 7.44 -15.97
C SER A 31 -5.73 6.07 -16.50
N LEU A 32 -5.76 5.05 -15.64
CA LEU A 32 -6.23 3.70 -15.96
C LEU A 32 -7.73 3.50 -15.68
N PHE A 33 -8.41 4.50 -15.14
CA PHE A 33 -9.87 4.44 -14.97
C PHE A 33 -10.59 4.47 -16.31
N ASP A 34 -11.85 4.08 -16.34
CA ASP A 34 -12.67 4.09 -17.55
C ASP A 34 -12.75 5.50 -18.12
N GLY A 35 -12.30 5.65 -19.37
CA GLY A 35 -12.21 6.94 -20.05
C GLY A 35 -10.99 7.79 -19.66
N GLY A 36 -10.05 7.23 -18.91
CA GLY A 36 -8.78 7.86 -18.59
C GLY A 36 -8.87 9.02 -17.58
N LEU A 37 -7.78 9.77 -17.48
CA LEU A 37 -7.65 10.88 -16.51
C LEU A 37 -8.69 12.00 -16.73
N GLU A 38 -9.14 12.20 -17.95
CA GLU A 38 -10.15 13.22 -18.29
C GLU A 38 -11.51 12.94 -17.64
N ASN A 39 -11.84 11.65 -17.43
CA ASN A 39 -13.07 11.22 -16.78
C ASN A 39 -12.91 10.99 -15.25
N ALA A 40 -11.68 10.98 -14.76
CA ALA A 40 -11.39 10.86 -13.34
C ALA A 40 -11.65 12.21 -12.63
N ARG A 41 -12.62 12.24 -11.73
CA ARG A 41 -12.91 13.43 -10.94
C ARG A 41 -11.85 13.62 -9.87
N ARG A 42 -11.10 14.73 -9.89
CA ARG A 42 -10.19 15.08 -8.79
C ARG A 42 -11.01 15.47 -7.56
N VAL A 43 -10.83 14.74 -6.46
CA VAL A 43 -11.56 14.94 -5.19
C VAL A 43 -10.70 15.56 -4.10
N ASN A 44 -9.39 15.51 -4.24
CA ASN A 44 -8.45 16.19 -3.35
C ASN A 44 -7.17 16.61 -4.09
N ASP A 45 -6.65 17.77 -3.73
CA ASP A 45 -5.33 18.27 -4.17
C ASP A 45 -4.59 19.02 -3.04
N HIS A 46 -5.23 19.09 -1.87
CA HIS A 46 -4.67 19.77 -0.73
C HIS A 46 -3.33 19.14 -0.32
N ARG A 47 -2.32 19.99 -0.09
CA ARG A 47 -0.93 19.58 0.21
C ARG A 47 -0.24 18.76 -0.87
N GLY A 48 -0.73 18.78 -2.12
CA GLY A 48 -0.23 17.90 -3.17
C GLY A 48 -0.65 16.43 -3.01
N MET A 49 -1.54 16.13 -2.08
CA MET A 49 -2.05 14.78 -1.83
C MET A 49 -3.20 14.48 -2.80
N PHE A 50 -2.87 14.23 -4.05
CA PHE A 50 -3.87 14.03 -5.11
C PHE A 50 -4.77 12.84 -4.83
N GLY A 51 -6.08 13.07 -4.98
CA GLY A 51 -7.13 12.06 -4.90
C GLY A 51 -8.06 12.15 -6.11
N TYR A 52 -8.44 11.00 -6.66
CA TYR A 52 -9.33 10.90 -7.79
C TYR A 52 -10.38 9.82 -7.56
N THR A 53 -11.57 10.04 -8.14
CA THR A 53 -12.67 9.07 -8.14
C THR A 53 -13.19 8.90 -9.56
N GLY A 54 -13.50 7.68 -9.93
CA GLY A 54 -14.03 7.28 -11.23
C GLY A 54 -14.56 5.86 -11.20
N THR A 55 -14.46 5.18 -12.33
CA THR A 55 -14.81 3.75 -12.45
C THR A 55 -13.66 2.98 -13.10
N TYR A 56 -13.57 1.69 -12.79
CA TYR A 56 -12.70 0.74 -13.46
C TYR A 56 -13.50 -0.51 -13.81
N GLN A 57 -13.59 -0.83 -15.10
CA GLN A 57 -14.48 -1.88 -15.62
C GLN A 57 -15.94 -1.73 -15.12
N GLY A 58 -16.42 -0.48 -15.08
CA GLY A 58 -17.77 -0.13 -14.62
C GLY A 58 -17.97 -0.14 -13.09
N GLN A 59 -16.97 -0.51 -12.30
CA GLN A 59 -17.05 -0.49 -10.84
C GLN A 59 -16.47 0.80 -10.25
N PRO A 60 -17.14 1.42 -9.25
CA PRO A 60 -16.62 2.62 -8.59
C PRO A 60 -15.26 2.37 -7.94
N VAL A 61 -14.32 3.25 -8.17
CA VAL A 61 -12.98 3.20 -7.60
C VAL A 61 -12.44 4.59 -7.33
N SER A 62 -11.64 4.70 -6.30
CA SER A 62 -10.88 5.91 -5.99
C SER A 62 -9.41 5.58 -5.82
N VAL A 63 -8.59 6.60 -5.95
CA VAL A 63 -7.19 6.59 -5.55
C VAL A 63 -6.91 7.81 -4.69
N GLN A 64 -6.13 7.65 -3.64
CA GLN A 64 -5.73 8.76 -2.77
C GLN A 64 -4.27 8.62 -2.36
N THR A 65 -3.48 9.65 -2.61
CA THR A 65 -2.11 9.75 -2.11
C THR A 65 -2.08 9.74 -0.59
N THR A 66 -1.17 8.96 -0.03
CA THR A 66 -0.97 8.88 1.44
C THR A 66 0.25 9.64 1.94
N GLY A 67 1.19 10.01 1.05
CA GLY A 67 2.53 10.44 1.43
C GLY A 67 3.37 9.27 1.92
N MET A 68 4.48 9.56 2.56
CA MET A 68 5.41 8.57 3.11
C MET A 68 5.24 8.46 4.63
N GLY A 69 5.28 7.23 5.12
CA GLY A 69 5.29 6.92 6.55
C GLY A 69 3.90 6.85 7.21
N THR A 70 3.85 6.12 8.30
CA THR A 70 2.62 5.83 9.05
C THR A 70 1.91 7.07 9.60
N PRO A 71 2.58 8.17 10.03
CA PRO A 71 1.87 9.37 10.47
C PRO A 71 1.00 9.99 9.36
N SER A 72 1.55 10.11 8.15
CA SER A 72 0.82 10.66 7.01
C SER A 72 -0.31 9.74 6.56
N LEU A 73 -0.03 8.44 6.38
CA LEU A 73 -1.04 7.44 6.03
C LEU A 73 -2.19 7.42 7.05
N SER A 74 -1.90 7.45 8.34
CA SER A 74 -2.92 7.38 9.40
C SER A 74 -3.94 8.50 9.31
N ILE A 75 -3.49 9.73 9.04
CA ILE A 75 -4.39 10.87 8.84
C ILE A 75 -5.32 10.61 7.64
N VAL A 76 -4.75 10.19 6.52
CA VAL A 76 -5.50 9.94 5.29
C VAL A 76 -6.52 8.82 5.49
N VAL A 77 -6.12 7.70 6.10
CA VAL A 77 -7.00 6.54 6.33
C VAL A 77 -8.14 6.90 7.28
N GLU A 78 -7.87 7.56 8.40
CA GLU A 78 -8.91 8.01 9.34
C GLU A 78 -9.96 8.92 8.65
N GLU A 79 -9.52 9.80 7.76
CA GLU A 79 -10.43 10.68 7.03
C GLU A 79 -11.19 9.92 5.92
N LEU A 80 -10.55 8.99 5.20
CA LEU A 80 -11.20 8.14 4.20
C LEU A 80 -12.30 7.26 4.82
N LEU A 81 -12.05 6.68 6.00
CA LEU A 81 -13.06 5.90 6.73
C LEU A 81 -14.31 6.73 7.03
N ARG A 82 -14.15 7.98 7.47
CA ARG A 82 -15.26 8.93 7.68
C ARG A 82 -15.96 9.33 6.39
N LEU A 83 -15.27 9.27 5.26
CA LEU A 83 -15.81 9.55 3.93
C LEU A 83 -16.45 8.32 3.26
N GLY A 84 -16.48 7.17 3.94
CA GLY A 84 -17.20 5.96 3.50
C GLY A 84 -16.34 4.91 2.80
N ALA A 85 -15.01 5.04 2.79
CA ALA A 85 -14.12 3.99 2.25
C ALA A 85 -14.26 2.68 3.04
N LYS A 86 -14.28 1.55 2.32
CA LYS A 86 -14.47 0.21 2.91
C LYS A 86 -13.40 -0.81 2.50
N ARG A 87 -12.79 -0.64 1.33
CA ARG A 87 -11.75 -1.52 0.76
C ARG A 87 -10.53 -0.67 0.49
N LEU A 88 -9.47 -0.87 1.26
CA LEU A 88 -8.25 -0.07 1.23
C LEU A 88 -7.10 -0.92 0.70
N VAL A 89 -6.55 -0.59 -0.45
CA VAL A 89 -5.45 -1.35 -1.06
C VAL A 89 -4.23 -0.46 -1.21
N ARG A 90 -3.20 -0.70 -0.39
CA ARG A 90 -1.91 -0.03 -0.55
C ARG A 90 -1.20 -0.56 -1.81
N VAL A 91 -0.78 0.36 -2.66
CA VAL A 91 0.00 0.12 -3.88
C VAL A 91 1.32 0.90 -3.77
N GLY A 92 2.35 0.23 -3.27
CA GLY A 92 3.60 0.89 -2.87
C GLY A 92 4.86 0.28 -3.48
N THR A 93 5.99 0.82 -3.07
CA THR A 93 7.33 0.25 -3.30
C THR A 93 7.91 -0.25 -1.99
N CYS A 94 8.89 -1.15 -2.06
CA CYS A 94 9.55 -1.71 -0.88
C CYS A 94 11.00 -2.08 -1.18
N GLY A 95 11.82 -2.11 -0.13
CA GLY A 95 13.16 -2.69 -0.16
C GLY A 95 13.10 -4.19 0.12
N GLY A 96 13.45 -5.02 -0.87
CA GLY A 96 13.44 -6.48 -0.76
C GLY A 96 14.57 -6.99 0.13
N ILE A 97 14.25 -7.88 1.08
CA ILE A 97 15.23 -8.53 1.96
C ILE A 97 15.10 -10.07 1.99
N GLY A 98 13.98 -10.61 1.52
CA GLY A 98 13.73 -12.06 1.48
C GLY A 98 14.64 -12.78 0.49
N ARG A 99 14.90 -14.07 0.75
CA ARG A 99 15.72 -14.88 -0.17
C ARG A 99 15.04 -15.04 -1.53
N GLY A 100 15.80 -14.83 -2.60
CA GLY A 100 15.33 -14.98 -3.99
C GLY A 100 14.41 -13.87 -4.45
N ILE A 101 14.25 -12.79 -3.68
CA ILE A 101 13.55 -11.58 -4.09
C ILE A 101 14.50 -10.70 -4.88
N HIS A 102 14.05 -10.23 -6.04
CA HIS A 102 14.79 -9.35 -6.93
C HIS A 102 14.01 -8.05 -7.17
N THR A 103 14.70 -7.04 -7.64
CA THR A 103 14.08 -5.80 -8.09
C THR A 103 13.05 -6.07 -9.20
N GLY A 104 11.90 -5.40 -9.13
CA GLY A 104 10.77 -5.62 -10.05
C GLY A 104 9.80 -6.73 -9.65
N ASP A 105 10.16 -7.56 -8.66
CA ASP A 105 9.23 -8.56 -8.13
C ASP A 105 8.05 -7.90 -7.40
N LEU A 106 6.93 -8.63 -7.33
CA LEU A 106 5.78 -8.24 -6.53
C LEU A 106 5.78 -8.96 -5.18
N VAL A 107 5.48 -8.20 -4.13
CA VAL A 107 5.25 -8.72 -2.78
C VAL A 107 3.80 -8.43 -2.38
N VAL A 108 3.05 -9.47 -2.00
CA VAL A 108 1.73 -9.34 -1.39
C VAL A 108 1.87 -9.59 0.11
N ALA A 109 1.65 -8.55 0.90
CA ALA A 109 1.83 -8.60 2.34
C ALA A 109 0.67 -9.32 3.03
N THR A 110 0.95 -10.36 3.80
CA THR A 110 -0.05 -11.05 4.65
C THR A 110 -0.17 -10.43 6.03
N ALA A 111 0.90 -9.82 6.51
CA ALA A 111 0.99 -9.13 7.79
C ALA A 111 2.14 -8.11 7.73
N ALA A 112 2.16 -7.17 8.66
CA ALA A 112 3.24 -6.21 8.78
C ALA A 112 3.75 -6.14 10.23
N ALA A 113 5.04 -6.40 10.43
CA ALA A 113 5.67 -6.21 11.73
C ALA A 113 5.68 -4.70 12.05
N PRO A 114 5.07 -4.26 13.17
CA PRO A 114 4.97 -2.84 13.52
C PRO A 114 6.27 -2.37 14.19
N VAL A 115 7.15 -1.75 13.40
CA VAL A 115 8.42 -1.17 13.88
C VAL A 115 8.34 0.37 13.87
N ASP A 116 7.15 0.89 13.65
CA ASP A 116 6.82 2.30 13.55
C ASP A 116 6.14 2.84 14.82
N GLY A 117 6.29 4.14 15.04
CA GLY A 117 5.74 4.81 16.22
C GLY A 117 4.22 5.02 16.19
N SER A 118 3.62 5.15 15.01
CA SER A 118 2.17 5.39 14.90
C SER A 118 1.39 4.14 15.30
N THR A 119 1.74 2.98 14.75
CA THR A 119 1.11 1.72 15.13
C THR A 119 1.29 1.43 16.62
N PHE A 120 2.51 1.63 17.14
CA PHE A 120 2.77 1.52 18.58
C PHE A 120 1.83 2.41 19.41
N THR A 121 1.60 3.64 18.98
CA THR A 121 0.71 4.58 19.67
C THR A 121 -0.76 4.14 19.62
N TYR A 122 -1.25 3.71 18.45
CA TYR A 122 -2.62 3.18 18.31
C TYR A 122 -2.88 1.93 19.16
N LEU A 123 -1.85 1.14 19.40
CA LEU A 123 -1.92 -0.10 20.19
C LEU A 123 -1.56 0.11 21.68
N HIS A 124 -1.21 1.32 22.10
CA HIS A 124 -0.73 1.63 23.44
C HIS A 124 0.47 0.78 23.88
N GLY A 125 1.26 0.29 22.93
CA GLY A 125 2.40 -0.59 23.18
C GLY A 125 2.04 -2.06 23.39
N ASP A 126 0.77 -2.43 23.27
CA ASP A 126 0.33 -3.83 23.39
C ASP A 126 0.84 -4.69 22.23
N ALA A 127 1.08 -5.97 22.53
CA ALA A 127 1.43 -6.94 21.50
C ALA A 127 0.23 -7.17 20.56
N TYR A 128 0.45 -6.94 19.27
CA TYR A 128 -0.57 -7.07 18.24
C TYR A 128 0.06 -7.55 16.92
N ALA A 129 -0.73 -8.22 16.08
CA ALA A 129 -0.31 -8.68 14.77
C ALA A 129 -1.13 -7.98 13.68
N PRO A 130 -0.65 -6.83 13.14
CA PRO A 130 -1.29 -6.18 12.01
C PRO A 130 -1.35 -7.12 10.81
N ALA A 131 -2.53 -7.64 10.50
CA ALA A 131 -2.76 -8.60 9.42
C ALA A 131 -3.62 -8.00 8.31
N ALA A 132 -3.29 -8.36 7.07
CA ALA A 132 -4.10 -8.03 5.91
C ALA A 132 -5.41 -8.83 5.92
N ASP A 133 -6.45 -8.29 5.28
CA ASP A 133 -7.68 -9.02 5.01
C ASP A 133 -7.41 -10.20 4.07
N PHE A 134 -7.93 -11.38 4.44
CA PHE A 134 -7.65 -12.60 3.70
C PHE A 134 -8.25 -12.59 2.28
N GLU A 135 -9.47 -12.12 2.11
CA GLU A 135 -10.15 -12.16 0.81
C GLU A 135 -9.55 -11.16 -0.18
N LEU A 136 -9.23 -9.94 0.26
CA LEU A 136 -8.51 -8.97 -0.57
C LEU A 136 -7.10 -9.46 -0.92
N THR A 137 -6.38 -10.04 0.05
CA THR A 137 -5.04 -10.60 -0.19
C THR A 137 -5.09 -11.73 -1.20
N ARG A 138 -6.05 -12.66 -1.05
CA ARG A 138 -6.27 -13.75 -1.99
C ARG A 138 -6.59 -13.23 -3.40
N ALA A 139 -7.47 -12.22 -3.51
CA ALA A 139 -7.81 -11.63 -4.80
C ALA A 139 -6.58 -11.01 -5.50
N LEU A 140 -5.68 -10.34 -4.75
CA LEU A 140 -4.41 -9.82 -5.29
C LEU A 140 -3.52 -10.95 -5.82
N VAL A 141 -3.35 -12.03 -5.03
CA VAL A 141 -2.52 -13.19 -5.42
C VAL A 141 -3.09 -13.89 -6.64
N ASP A 142 -4.39 -14.17 -6.65
CA ASP A 142 -5.07 -14.86 -7.75
C ASP A 142 -4.99 -14.03 -9.04
N THR A 143 -5.18 -12.72 -8.94
CA THR A 143 -5.10 -11.80 -10.08
C THR A 143 -3.67 -11.70 -10.63
N ALA A 144 -2.66 -11.55 -9.77
CA ALA A 144 -1.25 -11.55 -10.19
C ALA A 144 -0.90 -12.86 -10.92
N THR A 145 -1.31 -13.99 -10.35
CA THR A 145 -1.06 -15.33 -10.93
C THR A 145 -1.75 -15.50 -12.30
N ALA A 146 -3.00 -15.06 -12.43
CA ALA A 146 -3.73 -15.12 -13.70
C ALA A 146 -3.08 -14.25 -14.80
N ARG A 147 -2.38 -13.19 -14.41
CA ARG A 147 -1.57 -12.34 -15.31
C ARG A 147 -0.15 -12.88 -15.55
N GLY A 148 0.16 -14.09 -15.09
CA GLY A 148 1.45 -14.75 -15.28
C GLY A 148 2.56 -14.23 -14.34
N VAL A 149 2.20 -13.49 -13.30
CA VAL A 149 3.13 -12.99 -12.28
C VAL A 149 3.01 -13.85 -11.03
N LYS A 150 4.13 -14.37 -10.53
CA LYS A 150 4.17 -15.12 -9.28
C LYS A 150 4.66 -14.19 -8.16
N PRO A 151 3.76 -13.63 -7.33
CA PRO A 151 4.18 -12.73 -6.26
C PRO A 151 4.84 -13.50 -5.11
N PHE A 152 5.73 -12.86 -4.39
CA PHE A 152 6.13 -13.31 -3.06
C PHE A 152 5.01 -12.98 -2.07
N ILE A 153 4.66 -13.94 -1.21
CA ILE A 153 3.53 -13.81 -0.29
C ILE A 153 4.05 -14.05 1.13
N GLY A 154 3.91 -13.07 2.00
CA GLY A 154 4.39 -13.19 3.39
C GLY A 154 4.44 -11.87 4.14
N PRO A 155 5.02 -11.87 5.35
CA PRO A 155 5.09 -10.68 6.18
C PRO A 155 6.12 -9.68 5.66
N VAL A 156 5.79 -8.39 5.83
CA VAL A 156 6.69 -7.25 5.65
C VAL A 156 6.99 -6.58 6.99
N ALA A 157 7.92 -5.66 7.06
CA ALA A 157 8.11 -4.82 8.25
C ALA A 157 7.89 -3.35 7.88
N THR A 158 7.02 -2.69 8.65
CA THR A 158 6.76 -1.26 8.55
C THR A 158 7.73 -0.51 9.44
N VAL A 159 8.53 0.37 8.85
CA VAL A 159 9.61 1.08 9.52
C VAL A 159 9.51 2.60 9.33
N ASP A 160 9.97 3.38 10.33
CA ASP A 160 10.01 4.85 10.23
C ASP A 160 11.34 5.36 9.68
N VAL A 161 12.42 4.57 9.79
CA VAL A 161 13.78 5.01 9.46
C VAL A 161 14.25 4.32 8.19
N PHE A 162 14.24 5.06 7.07
CA PHE A 162 14.70 4.55 5.78
C PHE A 162 16.23 4.34 5.78
N TYR A 163 16.99 5.33 6.23
CA TYR A 163 18.45 5.24 6.36
C TYR A 163 18.83 4.72 7.75
N ASN A 164 18.66 3.41 7.96
CA ASN A 164 18.89 2.80 9.26
C ASN A 164 20.40 2.66 9.56
N PRO A 165 20.89 3.17 10.70
CA PRO A 165 22.31 3.10 11.05
C PRO A 165 22.79 1.74 11.57
N ASP A 166 21.87 0.80 11.88
CA ASP A 166 22.20 -0.53 12.38
C ASP A 166 22.60 -1.45 11.23
N ALA A 167 23.87 -1.82 11.16
CA ALA A 167 24.41 -2.68 10.10
C ALA A 167 23.77 -4.07 10.08
N ASP A 168 23.31 -4.57 11.23
CA ASP A 168 22.69 -5.90 11.35
C ASP A 168 21.19 -5.89 11.09
N TYR A 169 20.59 -4.73 10.82
CA TYR A 169 19.16 -4.55 10.73
C TYR A 169 18.49 -5.46 9.69
N VAL A 170 19.07 -5.52 8.50
CA VAL A 170 18.57 -6.37 7.41
C VAL A 170 18.63 -7.85 7.80
N THR A 171 19.79 -8.33 8.24
CA THR A 171 20.01 -9.73 8.65
C THR A 171 19.05 -10.14 9.77
N LYS A 172 18.86 -9.27 10.75
CA LYS A 172 17.93 -9.46 11.86
C LYS A 172 16.48 -9.68 11.39
N TRP A 173 16.00 -8.89 10.45
CA TRP A 173 14.61 -9.00 9.98
C TRP A 173 14.44 -10.12 8.97
N ARG A 174 15.43 -10.35 8.11
CA ARG A 174 15.48 -11.51 7.21
C ARG A 174 15.41 -12.83 7.99
N SER A 175 16.15 -12.96 9.08
CA SER A 175 16.12 -14.17 9.93
C SER A 175 14.78 -14.44 10.60
N ARG A 176 13.89 -13.44 10.65
CA ARG A 176 12.52 -13.54 11.13
C ARG A 176 11.49 -13.85 10.03
N GLY A 177 11.94 -14.06 8.79
CA GLY A 177 11.07 -14.35 7.66
C GLY A 177 10.40 -13.13 7.03
N ILE A 178 10.87 -11.90 7.33
CA ILE A 178 10.38 -10.69 6.68
C ILE A 178 10.85 -10.66 5.22
N LEU A 179 9.94 -10.37 4.31
CA LEU A 179 10.20 -10.33 2.87
C LEU A 179 10.75 -8.99 2.41
N ALA A 180 10.26 -7.90 2.98
CA ALA A 180 10.61 -6.55 2.56
C ALA A 180 10.38 -5.52 3.69
N PHE A 181 11.05 -4.37 3.57
CA PHE A 181 10.76 -3.16 4.34
C PHE A 181 9.88 -2.21 3.53
N GLU A 182 8.89 -1.64 4.20
CA GLU A 182 8.03 -0.57 3.69
C GLU A 182 7.63 0.35 4.88
N MET A 183 6.80 1.36 4.67
CA MET A 183 6.65 2.40 5.70
C MET A 183 5.19 2.66 6.14
N GLU A 184 4.19 1.83 5.76
CA GLU A 184 2.76 2.17 6.00
C GLU A 184 1.84 0.99 6.37
N ALA A 185 2.14 -0.24 5.96
CA ALA A 185 1.20 -1.35 6.00
C ALA A 185 0.71 -1.72 7.41
N ALA A 186 1.58 -1.62 8.45
CA ALA A 186 1.18 -1.96 9.82
C ALA A 186 0.08 -1.01 10.33
N ALA A 187 0.23 0.29 10.11
CA ALA A 187 -0.78 1.27 10.49
C ALA A 187 -2.08 1.07 9.69
N LEU A 188 -1.98 0.81 8.37
CA LEU A 188 -3.15 0.54 7.53
C LEU A 188 -3.96 -0.65 8.04
N PHE A 189 -3.30 -1.79 8.28
CA PHE A 189 -3.97 -3.01 8.76
C PHE A 189 -4.56 -2.81 10.17
N THR A 190 -3.86 -2.11 11.04
CA THR A 190 -4.33 -1.79 12.39
C THR A 190 -5.59 -0.92 12.35
N LEU A 191 -5.61 0.14 11.55
CA LEU A 191 -6.75 1.04 11.42
C LEU A 191 -7.97 0.34 10.80
N ALA A 192 -7.77 -0.46 9.74
CA ALA A 192 -8.83 -1.24 9.13
C ALA A 192 -9.45 -2.24 10.12
N SER A 193 -8.61 -2.98 10.86
CA SER A 193 -9.08 -3.93 11.89
C SER A 193 -9.85 -3.24 13.01
N ARG A 194 -9.41 -2.05 13.44
CA ARG A 194 -10.11 -1.24 14.46
C ARG A 194 -11.48 -0.78 13.97
N ALA A 195 -11.58 -0.32 12.73
CA ALA A 195 -12.85 0.09 12.13
C ALA A 195 -13.80 -1.09 11.99
N SER A 196 -13.31 -2.26 11.55
CA SER A 196 -14.09 -3.50 11.50
C SER A 196 -14.61 -3.93 12.88
N ALA A 197 -13.77 -3.86 13.91
CA ALA A 197 -14.17 -4.17 15.29
C ALA A 197 -15.23 -3.19 15.84
N ALA A 198 -15.27 -1.96 15.32
CA ALA A 198 -16.30 -0.96 15.66
C ALA A 198 -17.63 -1.17 14.90
N GLY A 199 -17.72 -2.16 14.01
CA GLY A 199 -18.92 -2.51 13.25
C GLY A 199 -18.94 -2.04 11.80
N ASP A 200 -17.86 -1.43 11.33
CA ASP A 200 -17.69 -1.09 9.91
C ASP A 200 -17.06 -2.27 9.14
N ASP A 201 -17.64 -2.68 8.01
CA ASP A 201 -17.03 -3.71 7.15
C ASP A 201 -15.84 -3.14 6.36
N VAL A 202 -14.75 -2.86 7.06
CA VAL A 202 -13.52 -2.31 6.48
C VAL A 202 -12.48 -3.41 6.30
N ARG A 203 -11.88 -3.48 5.11
CA ARG A 203 -10.83 -4.44 4.76
C ARG A 203 -9.64 -3.73 4.17
N ALA A 204 -8.44 -4.22 4.46
CA ALA A 204 -7.21 -3.67 3.90
C ALA A 204 -6.27 -4.76 3.40
N ALA A 205 -5.59 -4.47 2.29
CA ALA A 205 -4.52 -5.29 1.74
C ALA A 205 -3.36 -4.41 1.25
N CYS A 206 -2.22 -5.05 0.96
CA CYS A 206 -1.03 -4.35 0.49
C CYS A 206 -0.33 -5.18 -0.56
N ILE A 207 -0.06 -4.56 -1.71
CA ILE A 207 0.79 -5.08 -2.78
C ILE A 207 1.90 -4.07 -3.05
N LEU A 208 3.11 -4.59 -3.25
CA LEU A 208 4.32 -3.78 -3.35
C LEU A 208 5.15 -4.24 -4.53
N THR A 209 5.80 -3.29 -5.20
CA THR A 209 6.88 -3.54 -6.15
C THR A 209 8.21 -3.39 -5.44
N VAL A 210 9.11 -4.34 -5.62
CA VAL A 210 10.48 -4.25 -5.08
C VAL A 210 11.26 -3.24 -5.90
N SER A 211 11.53 -2.07 -5.32
CA SER A 211 12.30 -0.99 -5.96
C SER A 211 13.81 -1.20 -5.86
N ASP A 212 14.23 -1.81 -4.76
CA ASP A 212 15.63 -2.05 -4.42
C ASP A 212 15.75 -3.33 -3.60
N THR A 213 16.91 -3.97 -3.70
CA THR A 213 17.26 -5.08 -2.81
C THR A 213 18.39 -4.67 -1.90
N LEU A 214 18.21 -4.96 -0.61
CA LEU A 214 19.25 -4.74 0.40
C LEU A 214 20.14 -5.98 0.40
N ALA A 215 21.37 -5.81 -0.12
CA ALA A 215 22.26 -6.86 -0.56
C ALA A 215 22.45 -8.04 0.39
N GLU A 216 22.55 -9.23 -0.19
CA GLU A 216 23.21 -10.39 0.44
C GLU A 216 24.72 -10.14 0.49
N GLU A 217 25.35 -10.62 1.58
CA GLU A 217 26.78 -10.60 1.87
C GLU A 217 27.66 -10.72 0.61
N GLU A 218 28.59 -9.79 0.42
CA GLU A 218 29.76 -9.78 -0.49
C GLU A 218 29.75 -8.77 -1.65
N THR A 219 28.63 -8.22 -2.09
CA THR A 219 28.67 -7.05 -2.96
C THR A 219 27.85 -5.93 -2.33
N SER A 220 28.53 -4.95 -1.80
CA SER A 220 27.95 -3.80 -1.10
C SER A 220 27.15 -2.82 -2.00
N GLU A 221 26.60 -3.30 -3.09
CA GLU A 221 25.80 -2.49 -4.00
C GLU A 221 24.31 -2.79 -3.80
N GLN A 222 23.60 -1.85 -3.18
CA GLN A 222 22.15 -1.76 -3.26
C GLN A 222 21.77 -1.73 -4.75
N THR A 223 21.03 -2.73 -5.20
CA THR A 223 20.58 -2.76 -6.59
C THR A 223 19.24 -2.03 -6.67
N TYR A 224 19.27 -0.85 -7.28
CA TYR A 224 18.03 -0.09 -7.60
C TYR A 224 17.60 -0.42 -9.01
N LEU A 225 16.28 -0.48 -9.22
CA LEU A 225 15.71 -0.44 -10.58
C LEU A 225 16.00 0.89 -11.26
N SER A 226 16.21 0.86 -12.57
CA SER A 226 16.11 2.08 -13.36
C SER A 226 14.72 2.72 -13.21
N LEU A 227 14.61 4.03 -13.43
CA LEU A 227 13.29 4.69 -13.35
C LEU A 227 12.30 4.08 -14.34
N GLU A 228 12.72 3.73 -15.55
CA GLU A 228 11.88 3.11 -16.58
C GLU A 228 11.39 1.72 -16.15
N ASP A 229 12.28 0.87 -15.64
CA ASP A 229 11.91 -0.48 -15.16
C ASP A 229 11.01 -0.41 -13.93
N LEU A 230 11.21 0.58 -13.04
CA LEU A 230 10.36 0.81 -11.87
C LEU A 230 8.96 1.26 -12.29
N GLU A 231 8.84 2.11 -13.30
CA GLU A 231 7.55 2.52 -13.86
C GLU A 231 6.80 1.29 -14.41
N LEU A 232 7.44 0.47 -15.25
CA LEU A 232 6.84 -0.75 -15.81
C LEU A 232 6.41 -1.75 -14.73
N ALA A 233 7.23 -1.96 -13.71
CA ALA A 233 6.91 -2.86 -12.60
C ALA A 233 5.76 -2.30 -11.73
N THR A 234 5.71 -0.98 -11.55
CA THR A 234 4.65 -0.27 -10.83
C THR A 234 3.32 -0.33 -11.59
N ASP A 235 3.33 -0.16 -12.90
CA ASP A 235 2.12 -0.27 -13.75
C ASP A 235 1.49 -1.66 -13.60
N ARG A 236 2.30 -2.71 -13.65
CA ARG A 236 1.85 -4.09 -13.45
C ARG A 236 1.20 -4.28 -12.06
N MET A 237 1.79 -3.73 -11.02
CA MET A 237 1.23 -3.76 -9.66
C MET A 237 -0.11 -3.06 -9.58
N ILE A 238 -0.23 -1.87 -10.19
CA ILE A 238 -1.46 -1.07 -10.19
C ILE A 238 -2.59 -1.82 -10.92
N GLU A 239 -2.31 -2.40 -12.09
CA GLU A 239 -3.29 -3.18 -12.84
C GLU A 239 -3.80 -4.38 -12.04
N VAL A 240 -2.90 -5.11 -11.35
CA VAL A 240 -3.29 -6.20 -10.44
C VAL A 240 -4.19 -5.68 -9.33
N ALA A 241 -3.87 -4.55 -8.71
CA ALA A 241 -4.64 -3.99 -7.60
C ALA A 241 -6.04 -3.51 -8.03
N LEU A 242 -6.14 -2.83 -9.19
CA LEU A 242 -7.42 -2.39 -9.75
C LEU A 242 -8.33 -3.59 -10.07
N GLU A 243 -7.79 -4.58 -10.79
CA GLU A 243 -8.55 -5.77 -11.18
C GLU A 243 -8.96 -6.62 -9.98
N ALA A 244 -8.09 -6.79 -8.98
CA ALA A 244 -8.40 -7.53 -7.77
C ALA A 244 -9.45 -6.81 -6.92
N GLY A 245 -9.30 -5.50 -6.74
CA GLY A 245 -10.23 -4.70 -5.96
C GLY A 245 -11.63 -4.64 -6.55
N ALA A 246 -11.76 -4.66 -7.87
CA ALA A 246 -13.05 -4.67 -8.56
C ALA A 246 -13.83 -5.99 -8.36
N LYS A 247 -13.19 -7.07 -7.86
CA LYS A 247 -13.80 -8.40 -7.66
C LYS A 247 -14.31 -8.61 -6.23
N VAL A 248 -13.96 -7.75 -5.28
CA VAL A 248 -14.22 -7.87 -3.83
C VAL A 248 -14.93 -6.64 -3.28
#